data_27e5077b9da7c43dabe5869334d02313
#
_entry.id   27e5077b9da7c43dabe5869334d02313
#
_cell.length_a   1.000
_cell.length_b   1.000
_cell.length_c   1.000
_cell.angle_alpha   90.00
_cell.angle_beta   90.00
_cell.angle_gamma   90.00
#
_symmetry.space_group_name_H-M   'P 1'
#
loop_
_entity.id
_entity.type
_entity.pdbx_description
1 polymer ?
#
loop_
_entity_poly.entity_id
_entity_poly.type
_entity_poly.pdbx_seq_one_letter_code
_entity_poly.pdbx_strand_id
1 'polypeptide(L)'
;MTYTFIDTHTHLDGEEFDNDRDEVVERARQAGVSQVFIPAIDLKSVETVLATCHRYKGYALPMIGLHPEEVKDDWQQVLAEMRKYLDHKEHGFIAIGEVGLDYYWSREYEREQLLAFEQQVKWSVETRLPLMIHCRKAQQEMVKLLRPYQKDLPGGVFHCFTGNEKEAAELLIFDNFVLGIGGVLTFKKSHLPETLATIPIDRVVVETDAPYMAPVPMRGQRNESAFARYVLQRMAQCYGVSEERMAQVTNENVRRVFGDE
;
A
#
# COMPACT_ATOMS: atom_id res chain seq x y z
N MET A 1 -0.03 24.51 4.57
CA MET A 1 -1.01 23.75 5.37
C MET A 1 -0.50 23.63 6.79
N THR A 2 -1.41 23.45 7.75
CA THR A 2 -1.05 23.33 9.17
C THR A 2 -0.75 21.89 9.62
N TYR A 3 -1.06 20.90 8.78
CA TYR A 3 -0.86 19.47 9.04
C TYR A 3 -0.21 18.76 7.85
N THR A 4 0.46 17.65 8.14
CA THR A 4 1.05 16.77 7.14
C THR A 4 0.54 15.34 7.29
N PHE A 5 0.59 14.56 6.21
CA PHE A 5 0.18 13.15 6.19
C PHE A 5 1.04 12.34 5.23
N ILE A 6 0.94 11.02 5.32
CA ILE A 6 1.74 10.06 4.57
C ILE A 6 0.86 9.42 3.49
N ASP A 7 1.37 9.33 2.26
CA ASP A 7 0.81 8.49 1.19
C ASP A 7 1.47 7.11 1.26
N THR A 8 0.74 6.12 1.77
CA THR A 8 1.32 4.81 2.08
C THR A 8 1.48 3.89 0.87
N HIS A 9 1.02 4.29 -0.33
CA HIS A 9 1.16 3.49 -1.54
C HIS A 9 1.11 4.33 -2.81
N THR A 10 2.22 4.41 -3.53
CA THR A 10 2.33 5.08 -4.83
C THR A 10 3.44 4.47 -5.67
N HIS A 11 3.25 4.38 -6.98
CA HIS A 11 4.28 3.95 -7.94
C HIS A 11 5.00 5.17 -8.55
N LEU A 12 5.49 6.06 -7.71
CA LEU A 12 6.20 7.29 -8.12
C LEU A 12 7.46 7.00 -8.95
N ASP A 13 8.04 5.81 -8.87
CA ASP A 13 9.17 5.35 -9.67
C ASP A 13 8.80 5.02 -11.13
N GLY A 14 7.51 4.84 -11.44
CA GLY A 14 6.98 4.46 -12.74
C GLY A 14 7.30 5.46 -13.87
N GLU A 15 7.37 4.93 -15.10
CA GLU A 15 7.68 5.70 -16.32
C GLU A 15 6.65 6.80 -16.62
N GLU A 16 5.43 6.68 -16.09
CA GLU A 16 4.37 7.68 -16.20
C GLU A 16 4.79 9.03 -15.58
N PHE A 17 5.77 9.03 -14.67
CA PHE A 17 6.26 10.22 -13.98
C PHE A 17 7.62 10.72 -14.52
N ASP A 18 8.23 10.06 -15.50
CA ASP A 18 9.59 10.38 -15.96
C ASP A 18 9.76 11.83 -16.41
N ASN A 19 8.72 12.42 -17.01
CA ASN A 19 8.78 13.75 -17.57
C ASN A 19 8.59 14.88 -16.54
N ASP A 20 7.98 14.59 -15.36
CA ASP A 20 7.59 15.63 -14.37
C ASP A 20 7.65 15.14 -12.91
N ARG A 21 8.48 14.11 -12.62
CA ARG A 21 8.57 13.50 -11.28
C ARG A 21 8.94 14.52 -10.19
N ASP A 22 9.85 15.45 -10.47
CA ASP A 22 10.22 16.48 -9.49
C ASP A 22 9.06 17.42 -9.18
N GLU A 23 8.31 17.83 -10.20
CA GLU A 23 7.14 18.68 -10.05
C GLU A 23 6.01 17.94 -9.31
N VAL A 24 5.83 16.63 -9.56
CA VAL A 24 4.89 15.78 -8.83
C VAL A 24 5.23 15.76 -7.34
N VAL A 25 6.50 15.54 -6.99
CA VAL A 25 6.97 15.55 -5.60
C VAL A 25 6.75 16.92 -4.95
N GLU A 26 7.04 18.00 -5.66
CA GLU A 26 6.85 19.35 -5.15
C GLU A 26 5.36 19.66 -4.90
N ARG A 27 4.47 19.30 -5.84
CA ARG A 27 3.01 19.43 -5.66
C ARG A 27 2.52 18.61 -4.45
N ALA A 28 3.04 17.39 -4.27
CA ALA A 28 2.67 16.54 -3.14
C ALA A 28 3.10 17.16 -1.79
N ARG A 29 4.30 17.70 -1.70
CA ARG A 29 4.77 18.43 -0.51
C ARG A 29 3.91 19.66 -0.21
N GLN A 30 3.58 20.44 -1.23
CA GLN A 30 2.68 21.60 -1.09
C GLN A 30 1.26 21.19 -0.66
N ALA A 31 0.81 20.00 -1.06
CA ALA A 31 -0.45 19.41 -0.62
C ALA A 31 -0.41 18.85 0.81
N GLY A 32 0.74 18.83 1.46
CA GLY A 32 0.92 18.35 2.84
C GLY A 32 1.40 16.90 2.95
N VAL A 33 1.75 16.23 1.83
CA VAL A 33 2.32 14.88 1.87
C VAL A 33 3.77 14.96 2.36
N SER A 34 4.02 14.40 3.54
CA SER A 34 5.34 14.43 4.19
C SER A 34 6.25 13.29 3.76
N GLN A 35 5.67 12.15 3.44
CA GLN A 35 6.37 10.95 2.96
C GLN A 35 5.49 10.17 1.99
N VAL A 36 6.14 9.39 1.13
CA VAL A 36 5.48 8.43 0.22
C VAL A 36 6.16 7.08 0.32
N PHE A 37 5.39 5.99 0.26
CA PHE A 37 5.90 4.64 0.26
C PHE A 37 5.77 4.04 -1.14
N ILE A 38 6.87 3.48 -1.66
CA ILE A 38 6.96 3.02 -3.03
C ILE A 38 7.23 1.51 -3.05
N PRO A 39 6.26 0.68 -3.46
CA PRO A 39 6.46 -0.75 -3.56
C PRO A 39 7.13 -1.12 -4.89
N ALA A 40 8.06 -2.08 -4.83
CA ALA A 40 8.45 -2.82 -6.01
C ALA A 40 7.35 -3.82 -6.39
N ILE A 41 7.20 -4.09 -7.69
CA ILE A 41 6.23 -5.05 -8.22
C ILE A 41 6.92 -6.26 -8.88
N ASP A 42 8.15 -6.08 -9.34
CA ASP A 42 9.00 -7.09 -9.97
C ASP A 42 10.48 -6.83 -9.67
N LEU A 43 11.36 -7.69 -10.16
CA LEU A 43 12.81 -7.55 -9.94
C LEU A 43 13.39 -6.27 -10.57
N LYS A 44 12.86 -5.85 -11.72
CA LYS A 44 13.30 -4.63 -12.40
C LYS A 44 12.92 -3.38 -11.60
N SER A 45 11.72 -3.33 -11.07
CA SER A 45 11.23 -2.20 -10.29
C SER A 45 11.93 -2.05 -8.93
N VAL A 46 12.58 -3.08 -8.38
CA VAL A 46 13.43 -2.92 -7.19
C VAL A 46 14.50 -1.85 -7.43
N GLU A 47 15.14 -1.84 -8.61
CA GLU A 47 16.17 -0.87 -8.93
C GLU A 47 15.60 0.54 -9.12
N THR A 48 14.45 0.69 -9.81
CA THR A 48 13.82 2.00 -10.03
C THR A 48 13.28 2.59 -8.73
N VAL A 49 12.70 1.75 -7.85
CA VAL A 49 12.26 2.13 -6.50
C VAL A 49 13.44 2.63 -5.68
N LEU A 50 14.54 1.86 -5.60
CA LEU A 50 15.72 2.26 -4.84
C LEU A 50 16.35 3.56 -5.37
N ALA A 51 16.43 3.72 -6.70
CA ALA A 51 16.95 4.94 -7.32
C ALA A 51 16.06 6.16 -7.00
N THR A 52 14.74 5.99 -7.05
CA THR A 52 13.77 7.04 -6.72
C THR A 52 13.84 7.40 -5.24
N CYS A 53 13.90 6.42 -4.33
CA CYS A 53 14.06 6.67 -2.91
C CYS A 53 15.40 7.31 -2.56
N HIS A 54 16.47 6.96 -3.26
CA HIS A 54 17.76 7.65 -3.11
C HIS A 54 17.70 9.12 -3.54
N ARG A 55 17.02 9.41 -4.68
CA ARG A 55 16.82 10.78 -5.18
C ARG A 55 16.03 11.64 -4.20
N TYR A 56 14.98 11.08 -3.60
CA TYR A 56 14.10 11.78 -2.65
C TYR A 56 14.27 11.30 -1.22
N LYS A 57 15.53 11.17 -0.79
CA LYS A 57 15.91 10.67 0.53
C LYS A 57 15.15 11.37 1.67
N GLY A 58 14.57 10.57 2.58
CA GLY A 58 13.77 11.03 3.71
C GLY A 58 12.33 11.40 3.35
N TYR A 59 11.98 11.39 2.05
CA TYR A 59 10.63 11.63 1.55
C TYR A 59 10.00 10.34 0.96
N ALA A 60 10.75 9.62 0.13
CA ALA A 60 10.31 8.37 -0.48
C ALA A 60 10.98 7.19 0.22
N LEU A 61 10.19 6.18 0.61
CA LEU A 61 10.63 5.00 1.34
C LEU A 61 10.32 3.74 0.54
N PRO A 62 11.28 2.79 0.39
CA PRO A 62 11.12 1.64 -0.49
C PRO A 62 10.47 0.45 0.20
N MET A 63 9.66 -0.30 -0.54
CA MET A 63 9.19 -1.63 -0.19
C MET A 63 9.64 -2.63 -1.24
N ILE A 64 9.74 -3.91 -0.90
CA ILE A 64 10.19 -4.96 -1.81
C ILE A 64 9.21 -6.12 -1.84
N GLY A 65 8.77 -6.50 -3.05
CA GLY A 65 7.86 -7.62 -3.25
C GLY A 65 7.65 -7.95 -4.72
N LEU A 66 7.19 -9.17 -4.98
CA LEU A 66 6.72 -9.63 -6.28
C LEU A 66 5.19 -9.55 -6.30
N HIS A 67 4.68 -8.64 -7.13
CA HIS A 67 3.24 -8.44 -7.31
C HIS A 67 2.58 -9.68 -7.93
N PRO A 68 1.36 -10.06 -7.55
CA PRO A 68 0.71 -11.25 -8.08
C PRO A 68 0.55 -11.26 -9.61
N GLU A 69 0.36 -10.14 -10.27
CA GLU A 69 0.27 -10.07 -11.74
C GLU A 69 1.63 -10.34 -12.43
N GLU A 70 2.74 -10.17 -11.71
CA GLU A 70 4.10 -10.45 -12.21
C GLU A 70 4.58 -11.88 -11.90
N VAL A 71 3.78 -12.68 -11.20
CA VAL A 71 4.08 -14.09 -10.95
C VAL A 71 3.93 -14.88 -12.24
N LYS A 72 5.03 -15.52 -12.69
CA LYS A 72 5.14 -16.37 -13.89
C LYS A 72 5.84 -17.68 -13.52
N ASP A 73 6.19 -18.48 -14.51
CA ASP A 73 6.86 -19.79 -14.33
C ASP A 73 8.19 -19.68 -13.58
N ASP A 74 8.86 -18.54 -13.67
CA ASP A 74 10.18 -18.27 -13.06
C ASP A 74 10.10 -17.60 -11.67
N TRP A 75 8.92 -17.49 -11.07
CA TRP A 75 8.71 -16.77 -9.81
C TRP A 75 9.67 -17.14 -8.68
N GLN A 76 10.07 -18.42 -8.60
CA GLN A 76 11.00 -18.89 -7.58
C GLN A 76 12.40 -18.28 -7.76
N GLN A 77 12.85 -18.18 -9.01
CA GLN A 77 14.13 -17.54 -9.32
C GLN A 77 14.05 -16.02 -9.07
N VAL A 78 12.97 -15.39 -9.45
CA VAL A 78 12.73 -13.94 -9.18
C VAL A 78 12.78 -13.67 -7.68
N LEU A 79 12.06 -14.45 -6.87
CA LEU A 79 12.08 -14.29 -5.42
C LEU A 79 13.48 -14.57 -4.82
N ALA A 80 14.21 -15.54 -5.34
CA ALA A 80 15.58 -15.81 -4.88
C ALA A 80 16.52 -14.62 -5.15
N GLU A 81 16.37 -13.92 -6.29
CA GLU A 81 17.14 -12.71 -6.57
C GLU A 81 16.67 -11.54 -5.68
N MET A 82 15.36 -11.33 -5.50
CA MET A 82 14.82 -10.30 -4.60
C MET A 82 15.29 -10.49 -3.15
N ARG A 83 15.36 -11.75 -2.68
CA ARG A 83 15.82 -12.06 -1.32
C ARG A 83 17.23 -11.54 -1.06
N LYS A 84 18.11 -11.52 -2.04
CA LYS A 84 19.49 -11.00 -1.89
C LYS A 84 19.52 -9.55 -1.45
N TYR A 85 18.53 -8.73 -1.89
CA TYR A 85 18.39 -7.34 -1.43
C TYR A 85 18.04 -7.26 0.06
N LEU A 86 17.16 -8.14 0.55
CA LEU A 86 16.78 -8.19 1.98
C LEU A 86 17.92 -8.74 2.88
N ASP A 87 18.81 -9.56 2.34
CA ASP A 87 19.92 -10.12 3.10
C ASP A 87 21.05 -9.11 3.37
N HIS A 88 21.03 -7.95 2.71
CA HIS A 88 21.94 -6.85 3.03
C HIS A 88 21.53 -6.20 4.36
N LYS A 89 22.48 -6.00 5.28
CA LYS A 89 22.23 -5.43 6.62
C LYS A 89 21.60 -4.03 6.60
N GLU A 90 21.89 -3.25 5.58
CA GLU A 90 21.42 -1.88 5.41
C GLU A 90 20.51 -1.77 4.17
N HIS A 91 19.58 -2.73 4.03
CA HIS A 91 18.70 -2.77 2.84
C HIS A 91 17.76 -1.58 2.72
N GLY A 92 17.39 -0.94 3.84
CA GLY A 92 16.53 0.26 3.86
C GLY A 92 15.06 0.04 3.48
N PHE A 93 14.62 -1.20 3.21
CA PHE A 93 13.20 -1.47 2.94
C PHE A 93 12.38 -1.39 4.22
N ILE A 94 11.24 -0.73 4.14
CA ILE A 94 10.32 -0.54 5.27
C ILE A 94 9.21 -1.59 5.35
N ALA A 95 8.97 -2.36 4.27
CA ALA A 95 7.95 -3.40 4.21
C ALA A 95 8.26 -4.45 3.12
N ILE A 96 7.59 -5.60 3.23
CA ILE A 96 7.47 -6.58 2.16
C ILE A 96 6.22 -6.23 1.36
N GLY A 97 6.40 -5.73 0.15
CA GLY A 97 5.32 -5.25 -0.71
C GLY A 97 5.80 -4.65 -2.04
N GLU A 98 4.97 -4.69 -3.05
CA GLU A 98 3.57 -5.11 -3.06
C GLU A 98 3.47 -6.63 -3.29
N VAL A 99 2.70 -7.31 -2.48
CA VAL A 99 2.55 -8.77 -2.50
C VAL A 99 1.08 -9.17 -2.35
N GLY A 100 0.71 -10.37 -2.73
CA GLY A 100 -0.67 -10.80 -2.51
C GLY A 100 -1.23 -11.68 -3.62
N LEU A 101 -2.52 -11.53 -3.91
CA LEU A 101 -3.27 -12.34 -4.86
C LEU A 101 -4.15 -11.46 -5.77
N ASP A 102 -4.12 -11.73 -7.09
CA ASP A 102 -5.03 -11.13 -8.06
C ASP A 102 -5.63 -12.22 -8.98
N TYR A 103 -6.95 -12.44 -8.86
CA TYR A 103 -7.70 -13.38 -9.70
C TYR A 103 -8.68 -12.67 -10.64
N TYR A 104 -8.50 -11.36 -10.81
CA TYR A 104 -9.39 -10.57 -11.67
C TYR A 104 -9.05 -10.71 -13.15
N TRP A 105 -7.78 -10.59 -13.50
CA TRP A 105 -7.34 -10.62 -14.88
C TRP A 105 -7.13 -12.04 -15.41
N SER A 106 -6.51 -12.91 -14.58
CA SER A 106 -6.23 -14.31 -14.95
C SER A 106 -6.11 -15.17 -13.69
N ARG A 107 -6.45 -16.46 -13.85
CA ARG A 107 -6.21 -17.50 -12.85
C ARG A 107 -5.16 -18.52 -13.33
N GLU A 108 -4.45 -18.21 -14.41
CA GLU A 108 -3.45 -19.10 -15.01
C GLU A 108 -2.36 -19.49 -14.01
N TYR A 109 -1.89 -18.51 -13.21
CA TYR A 109 -0.84 -18.69 -12.19
C TYR A 109 -1.41 -18.66 -10.76
N GLU A 110 -2.66 -19.08 -10.56
CA GLU A 110 -3.31 -19.03 -9.22
C GLU A 110 -2.52 -19.79 -8.17
N ARG A 111 -2.00 -20.99 -8.49
CA ARG A 111 -1.20 -21.79 -7.58
C ARG A 111 0.16 -21.15 -7.30
N GLU A 112 0.79 -20.64 -8.32
CA GLU A 112 2.09 -19.97 -8.23
C GLU A 112 1.98 -18.67 -7.42
N GLN A 113 0.91 -17.88 -7.60
CA GLN A 113 0.61 -16.72 -6.79
C GLN A 113 0.48 -17.07 -5.29
N LEU A 114 -0.24 -18.14 -4.95
CA LEU A 114 -0.36 -18.61 -3.57
C LEU A 114 1.01 -18.97 -2.97
N LEU A 115 1.84 -19.71 -3.70
CA LEU A 115 3.16 -20.12 -3.25
C LEU A 115 4.13 -18.94 -3.12
N ALA A 116 4.11 -18.02 -4.10
CA ALA A 116 4.93 -16.82 -4.08
C ALA A 116 4.52 -15.88 -2.94
N PHE A 117 3.22 -15.72 -2.72
CA PHE A 117 2.71 -14.91 -1.61
C PHE A 117 3.09 -15.53 -0.26
N GLU A 118 2.90 -16.85 -0.08
CA GLU A 118 3.29 -17.53 1.15
C GLU A 118 4.78 -17.38 1.46
N GLN A 119 5.65 -17.47 0.44
CA GLN A 119 7.08 -17.26 0.62
C GLN A 119 7.39 -15.85 1.12
N GLN A 120 6.70 -14.84 0.62
CA GLN A 120 6.87 -13.44 1.01
C GLN A 120 6.25 -13.14 2.38
N VAL A 121 5.18 -13.82 2.77
CA VAL A 121 4.65 -13.83 4.15
C VAL A 121 5.71 -14.36 5.13
N LYS A 122 6.41 -15.44 4.78
CA LYS A 122 7.53 -15.96 5.59
C LYS A 122 8.66 -14.95 5.72
N TRP A 123 8.98 -14.20 4.67
CA TRP A 123 9.96 -13.10 4.76
C TRP A 123 9.52 -12.03 5.77
N SER A 124 8.25 -11.62 5.74
CA SER A 124 7.71 -10.66 6.72
C SER A 124 7.89 -11.14 8.15
N VAL A 125 7.58 -12.41 8.43
CA VAL A 125 7.77 -13.01 9.75
C VAL A 125 9.25 -13.04 10.16
N GLU A 126 10.15 -13.44 9.25
CA GLU A 126 11.59 -13.54 9.50
C GLU A 126 12.25 -12.18 9.72
N THR A 127 11.94 -11.19 8.88
CA THR A 127 12.56 -9.86 8.90
C THR A 127 11.88 -8.89 9.85
N ARG A 128 10.67 -9.23 10.31
CA ARG A 128 9.79 -8.35 11.10
C ARG A 128 9.33 -7.11 10.33
N LEU A 129 9.45 -7.10 9.00
CA LEU A 129 8.92 -6.06 8.14
C LEU A 129 7.42 -6.27 7.91
N PRO A 130 6.56 -5.23 8.01
CA PRO A 130 5.13 -5.35 7.74
C PRO A 130 4.85 -5.71 6.28
N LEU A 131 3.64 -6.18 6.02
CA LEU A 131 3.17 -6.52 4.67
C LEU A 131 2.42 -5.34 4.03
N MET A 132 2.66 -5.06 2.75
CA MET A 132 1.79 -4.26 1.89
C MET A 132 1.09 -5.21 0.92
N ILE A 133 -0.21 -5.45 1.16
CA ILE A 133 -0.94 -6.55 0.52
C ILE A 133 -1.92 -6.03 -0.53
N HIS A 134 -1.72 -6.50 -1.77
CA HIS A 134 -2.67 -6.46 -2.85
C HIS A 134 -3.66 -7.62 -2.77
N CYS A 135 -4.95 -7.34 -2.91
CA CYS A 135 -5.96 -8.38 -2.98
C CYS A 135 -7.11 -8.03 -3.91
N ARG A 136 -7.23 -8.76 -5.00
CA ARG A 136 -8.32 -8.56 -5.94
C ARG A 136 -8.99 -9.87 -6.33
N LYS A 137 -10.30 -10.03 -5.96
CA LYS A 137 -11.10 -11.25 -6.21
C LYS A 137 -10.53 -12.52 -5.55
N ALA A 138 -9.77 -12.40 -4.46
CA ALA A 138 -9.03 -13.48 -3.82
C ALA A 138 -9.01 -13.39 -2.28
N GLN A 139 -9.93 -12.61 -1.65
CA GLN A 139 -9.85 -12.34 -0.21
C GLN A 139 -9.93 -13.61 0.64
N GLN A 140 -10.79 -14.58 0.27
CA GLN A 140 -10.95 -15.82 1.05
C GLN A 140 -9.67 -16.65 1.04
N GLU A 141 -9.03 -16.78 -0.13
CA GLU A 141 -7.77 -17.50 -0.30
C GLU A 141 -6.64 -16.78 0.46
N MET A 142 -6.58 -15.46 0.37
CA MET A 142 -5.62 -14.63 1.10
C MET A 142 -5.76 -14.78 2.61
N VAL A 143 -6.96 -14.63 3.16
CA VAL A 143 -7.22 -14.79 4.60
C VAL A 143 -6.88 -16.21 5.06
N LYS A 144 -7.23 -17.23 4.27
CA LYS A 144 -6.90 -18.63 4.57
C LYS A 144 -5.39 -18.84 4.63
N LEU A 145 -4.62 -18.24 3.72
CA LEU A 145 -3.17 -18.32 3.68
C LEU A 145 -2.52 -17.61 4.87
N LEU A 146 -3.00 -16.40 5.23
CA LEU A 146 -2.44 -15.60 6.31
C LEU A 146 -2.74 -16.17 7.71
N ARG A 147 -3.85 -16.87 7.88
CA ARG A 147 -4.34 -17.36 9.18
C ARG A 147 -3.33 -18.19 9.99
N PRO A 148 -2.56 -19.12 9.41
CA PRO A 148 -1.51 -19.84 10.14
C PRO A 148 -0.41 -18.95 10.71
N TYR A 149 -0.17 -17.80 10.10
CA TYR A 149 0.88 -16.84 10.46
C TYR A 149 0.39 -15.71 11.36
N GLN A 150 -0.92 -15.64 11.66
CA GLN A 150 -1.56 -14.50 12.33
C GLN A 150 -0.85 -14.00 13.60
N LYS A 151 -0.28 -14.92 14.40
CA LYS A 151 0.41 -14.56 15.65
C LYS A 151 1.84 -14.07 15.46
N ASP A 152 2.44 -14.40 14.33
CA ASP A 152 3.84 -14.13 14.04
C ASP A 152 4.02 -12.91 13.14
N LEU A 153 2.96 -12.51 12.41
CA LEU A 153 2.96 -11.35 11.53
C LEU A 153 3.15 -10.05 12.32
N PRO A 154 4.07 -9.18 11.91
CA PRO A 154 4.29 -7.89 12.58
C PRO A 154 3.14 -6.91 12.38
N GLY A 155 2.39 -7.04 11.29
CA GLY A 155 1.32 -6.15 10.86
C GLY A 155 1.39 -5.89 9.36
N GLY A 156 0.59 -4.94 8.88
CA GLY A 156 0.60 -4.57 7.46
C GLY A 156 -0.58 -3.70 7.04
N VAL A 157 -0.65 -3.49 5.73
CA VAL A 157 -1.73 -2.77 5.07
C VAL A 157 -2.38 -3.68 4.04
N PHE A 158 -3.70 -3.84 4.11
CA PHE A 158 -4.49 -4.31 2.97
C PHE A 158 -4.76 -3.08 2.10
N HIS A 159 -3.92 -2.89 1.08
CA HIS A 159 -3.98 -1.70 0.26
C HIS A 159 -5.18 -1.71 -0.67
N CYS A 160 -5.57 -0.53 -1.14
CA CYS A 160 -6.68 -0.30 -2.07
C CYS A 160 -8.00 -0.97 -1.64
N PHE A 161 -8.31 -0.92 -0.33
CA PHE A 161 -9.53 -1.54 0.18
C PHE A 161 -10.78 -0.88 -0.40
N THR A 162 -11.63 -1.68 -1.02
CA THR A 162 -12.90 -1.28 -1.64
C THR A 162 -14.08 -2.18 -1.27
N GLY A 163 -13.87 -3.03 -0.26
CA GLY A 163 -14.83 -4.03 0.21
C GLY A 163 -15.97 -3.45 1.04
N ASN A 164 -16.81 -4.35 1.53
CA ASN A 164 -17.92 -4.05 2.42
C ASN A 164 -17.55 -4.30 3.89
N GLU A 165 -18.51 -4.06 4.80
CA GLU A 165 -18.33 -4.22 6.26
C GLU A 165 -17.88 -5.62 6.70
N LYS A 166 -18.40 -6.67 6.04
CA LYS A 166 -18.04 -8.06 6.36
C LYS A 166 -16.62 -8.37 5.92
N GLU A 167 -16.25 -7.90 4.72
CA GLU A 167 -14.90 -8.04 4.18
C GLU A 167 -13.89 -7.27 5.06
N ALA A 168 -14.23 -6.05 5.50
CA ALA A 168 -13.41 -5.30 6.43
C ALA A 168 -13.23 -6.04 7.77
N ALA A 169 -14.33 -6.54 8.37
CA ALA A 169 -14.28 -7.27 9.63
C ALA A 169 -13.43 -8.54 9.54
N GLU A 170 -13.46 -9.25 8.40
CA GLU A 170 -12.65 -10.43 8.16
C GLU A 170 -11.15 -10.11 8.07
N LEU A 171 -10.78 -8.98 7.47
CA LEU A 171 -9.39 -8.53 7.37
C LEU A 171 -8.87 -8.00 8.71
N LEU A 172 -9.70 -7.32 9.47
CA LEU A 172 -9.32 -6.69 10.73
C LEU A 172 -9.23 -7.65 11.93
N ILE A 173 -9.43 -8.97 11.73
CA ILE A 173 -9.05 -9.99 12.71
C ILE A 173 -7.54 -10.10 12.88
N PHE A 174 -6.75 -9.65 11.88
CA PHE A 174 -5.31 -9.61 11.98
C PHE A 174 -4.89 -8.37 12.78
N ASP A 175 -4.23 -8.60 13.93
CA ASP A 175 -3.73 -7.52 14.76
C ASP A 175 -2.67 -6.71 14.00
N ASN A 176 -2.57 -5.40 14.31
CA ASN A 176 -1.65 -4.47 13.63
C ASN A 176 -1.81 -4.34 12.10
N PHE A 177 -2.89 -4.89 11.52
CA PHE A 177 -3.22 -4.59 10.12
C PHE A 177 -4.20 -3.42 10.04
N VAL A 178 -4.04 -2.64 8.99
CA VAL A 178 -4.90 -1.50 8.65
C VAL A 178 -5.36 -1.60 7.20
N LEU A 179 -6.40 -0.84 6.85
CA LEU A 179 -6.93 -0.76 5.49
C LEU A 179 -6.40 0.50 4.81
N GLY A 180 -5.81 0.35 3.62
CA GLY A 180 -5.42 1.44 2.76
C GLY A 180 -6.63 2.02 2.03
N ILE A 181 -6.87 3.31 2.23
CA ILE A 181 -8.04 4.01 1.67
C ILE A 181 -7.57 4.99 0.59
N GLY A 182 -7.96 4.71 -0.63
CA GLY A 182 -7.59 5.48 -1.82
C GLY A 182 -8.77 6.20 -2.50
N GLY A 183 -8.55 6.59 -3.76
CA GLY A 183 -9.43 7.44 -4.55
C GLY A 183 -10.88 6.97 -4.68
N VAL A 184 -11.12 5.64 -4.62
CA VAL A 184 -12.47 5.04 -4.72
C VAL A 184 -13.43 5.56 -3.67
N LEU A 185 -12.94 5.96 -2.49
CA LEU A 185 -13.76 6.58 -1.43
C LEU A 185 -14.54 7.81 -1.92
N THR A 186 -14.02 8.50 -2.93
CA THR A 186 -14.61 9.74 -3.45
C THR A 186 -15.62 9.52 -4.59
N PHE A 187 -15.74 8.29 -5.11
CA PHE A 187 -16.57 8.04 -6.30
C PHE A 187 -18.05 8.03 -5.95
N LYS A 188 -18.89 8.66 -6.81
CA LYS A 188 -20.34 8.81 -6.60
C LYS A 188 -21.11 7.49 -6.37
N LYS A 189 -20.62 6.38 -6.95
CA LYS A 189 -21.27 5.07 -6.86
C LYS A 189 -20.57 4.14 -5.86
N SER A 190 -19.59 4.64 -5.11
CA SER A 190 -18.90 3.87 -4.10
C SER A 190 -19.75 3.77 -2.83
N HIS A 191 -19.86 2.56 -2.29
CA HIS A 191 -20.43 2.31 -0.95
C HIS A 191 -19.36 2.32 0.15
N LEU A 192 -18.11 2.63 -0.21
CA LEU A 192 -17.01 2.69 0.75
C LEU A 192 -17.20 3.72 1.87
N PRO A 193 -17.87 4.90 1.65
CA PRO A 193 -18.15 5.82 2.74
C PRO A 193 -19.01 5.22 3.86
N GLU A 194 -20.03 4.42 3.52
CA GLU A 194 -20.89 3.73 4.49
C GLU A 194 -20.10 2.64 5.24
N THR A 195 -19.31 1.86 4.51
CA THR A 195 -18.41 0.84 5.07
C THR A 195 -17.38 1.48 6.02
N LEU A 196 -16.76 2.60 5.60
CA LEU A 196 -15.73 3.28 6.38
C LEU A 196 -16.25 3.75 7.74
N ALA A 197 -17.52 4.18 7.81
CA ALA A 197 -18.15 4.59 9.06
C ALA A 197 -18.27 3.46 10.11
N THR A 198 -18.12 2.20 9.70
CA THR A 198 -18.14 1.02 10.61
C THR A 198 -16.74 0.56 11.04
N ILE A 199 -15.69 1.08 10.38
CA ILE A 199 -14.29 0.72 10.65
C ILE A 199 -13.72 1.65 11.71
N PRO A 200 -13.03 1.13 12.74
CA PRO A 200 -12.34 1.99 13.72
C PRO A 200 -11.34 2.91 13.05
N ILE A 201 -11.31 4.18 13.43
CA ILE A 201 -10.47 5.22 12.83
C ILE A 201 -8.96 4.93 12.97
N ASP A 202 -8.57 4.13 13.96
CA ASP A 202 -7.21 3.66 14.19
C ASP A 202 -6.82 2.45 13.33
N ARG A 203 -7.69 2.02 12.40
CA ARG A 203 -7.48 0.88 11.51
C ARG A 203 -7.45 1.26 10.02
N VAL A 204 -7.21 2.53 9.71
CA VAL A 204 -7.14 3.05 8.33
C VAL A 204 -5.92 3.93 8.09
N VAL A 205 -5.40 3.90 6.86
CA VAL A 205 -4.34 4.79 6.37
C VAL A 205 -4.75 5.41 5.04
N VAL A 206 -4.10 6.51 4.66
CA VAL A 206 -4.33 7.19 3.38
C VAL A 206 -3.34 6.68 2.35
N GLU A 207 -3.82 6.48 1.11
CA GLU A 207 -2.98 6.15 -0.03
C GLU A 207 -3.53 6.75 -1.32
N THR A 208 -2.76 6.67 -2.40
CA THR A 208 -3.20 7.08 -3.74
C THR A 208 -3.32 5.94 -4.71
N ASP A 209 -2.40 4.97 -4.68
CA ASP A 209 -2.15 4.00 -5.75
C ASP A 209 -1.84 4.71 -7.09
N ALA A 210 -1.17 5.87 -7.01
CA ALA A 210 -0.82 6.65 -8.20
C ALA A 210 0.20 5.88 -9.06
N PRO A 211 0.04 5.88 -10.41
CA PRO A 211 -0.76 6.79 -11.25
C PRO A 211 -2.24 6.41 -11.44
N TYR A 212 -2.71 5.36 -10.76
CA TYR A 212 -4.06 4.82 -10.93
C TYR A 212 -5.09 5.48 -10.01
N MET A 213 -6.38 5.21 -10.25
CA MET A 213 -7.49 5.46 -9.33
C MET A 213 -7.66 6.91 -8.84
N ALA A 214 -7.36 7.92 -9.69
CA ALA A 214 -7.50 9.34 -9.32
C ALA A 214 -8.84 9.66 -8.65
N PRO A 215 -8.84 10.36 -7.49
CA PRO A 215 -10.06 10.72 -6.76
C PRO A 215 -10.88 11.79 -7.49
N VAL A 216 -12.13 12.00 -7.07
CA VAL A 216 -12.89 13.19 -7.43
C VAL A 216 -12.29 14.38 -6.65
N PRO A 217 -12.04 15.57 -7.31
CA PRO A 217 -12.50 15.97 -8.63
C PRO A 217 -11.54 15.62 -9.80
N MET A 218 -10.46 14.90 -9.56
CA MET A 218 -9.39 14.67 -10.53
C MET A 218 -9.61 13.45 -11.44
N ARG A 219 -10.81 12.87 -11.47
CA ARG A 219 -11.17 11.71 -12.33
C ARG A 219 -10.81 11.94 -13.80
N GLY A 220 -10.19 10.91 -14.41
CA GLY A 220 -9.75 10.96 -15.82
C GLY A 220 -8.37 11.58 -16.03
N GLN A 221 -7.72 12.08 -14.99
CA GLN A 221 -6.32 12.49 -15.01
C GLN A 221 -5.42 11.38 -14.46
N ARG A 222 -4.12 11.42 -14.76
CA ARG A 222 -3.11 10.63 -14.06
C ARG A 222 -3.15 10.99 -12.58
N ASN A 223 -3.27 9.99 -11.70
CA ASN A 223 -3.22 10.21 -10.26
C ASN A 223 -1.80 10.61 -9.83
N GLU A 224 -1.69 11.32 -8.72
CA GLU A 224 -0.43 11.69 -8.06
C GLU A 224 -0.63 11.84 -6.56
N SER A 225 0.44 11.72 -5.77
CA SER A 225 0.39 11.77 -4.30
C SER A 225 -0.23 13.07 -3.75
N ALA A 226 -0.17 14.19 -4.48
CA ALA A 226 -0.86 15.43 -4.11
C ALA A 226 -2.39 15.25 -3.98
N PHE A 227 -2.97 14.29 -4.70
CA PHE A 227 -4.41 14.03 -4.69
C PHE A 227 -4.87 13.19 -3.49
N ALA A 228 -3.95 12.58 -2.72
CA ALA A 228 -4.26 11.95 -1.43
C ALA A 228 -5.00 12.90 -0.48
N ARG A 229 -4.79 14.21 -0.62
CA ARG A 229 -5.53 15.23 0.10
C ARG A 229 -7.04 15.11 -0.04
N TYR A 230 -7.56 14.83 -1.24
CA TYR A 230 -9.00 14.66 -1.47
C TYR A 230 -9.54 13.41 -0.78
N VAL A 231 -8.71 12.36 -0.71
CA VAL A 231 -9.03 11.14 0.03
C VAL A 231 -9.10 11.46 1.53
N LEU A 232 -8.07 12.12 2.09
CA LEU A 232 -8.02 12.53 3.49
C LEU A 232 -9.24 13.38 3.89
N GLN A 233 -9.60 14.38 3.07
CA GLN A 233 -10.79 15.20 3.29
C GLN A 233 -12.06 14.36 3.35
N ARG A 234 -12.20 13.41 2.42
CA ARG A 234 -13.37 12.53 2.40
C ARG A 234 -13.40 11.59 3.60
N MET A 235 -12.25 11.05 4.03
CA MET A 235 -12.15 10.25 5.26
C MET A 235 -12.57 11.08 6.49
N ALA A 236 -12.07 12.30 6.63
CA ALA A 236 -12.43 13.20 7.74
C ALA A 236 -13.96 13.44 7.79
N GLN A 237 -14.61 13.65 6.64
CA GLN A 237 -16.07 13.78 6.55
C GLN A 237 -16.79 12.49 6.99
N CYS A 238 -16.32 11.31 6.58
CA CYS A 238 -16.92 10.02 6.95
C CYS A 238 -16.87 9.77 8.46
N TYR A 239 -15.75 10.14 9.09
CA TYR A 239 -15.57 9.99 10.55
C TYR A 239 -16.08 11.19 11.38
N GLY A 240 -16.53 12.27 10.75
CA GLY A 240 -16.99 13.45 11.46
C GLY A 240 -15.91 14.17 12.26
N VAL A 241 -14.65 14.14 11.79
CA VAL A 241 -13.49 14.78 12.42
C VAL A 241 -12.91 15.87 11.52
N SER A 242 -12.00 16.71 12.06
CA SER A 242 -11.25 17.66 11.23
C SER A 242 -10.21 16.94 10.36
N GLU A 243 -9.81 17.57 9.24
CA GLU A 243 -8.74 17.06 8.38
C GLU A 243 -7.41 16.90 9.15
N GLU A 244 -7.11 17.85 10.04
CA GLU A 244 -5.95 17.81 10.92
C GLU A 244 -5.97 16.57 11.83
N ARG A 245 -7.13 16.28 12.45
CA ARG A 245 -7.28 15.08 13.30
C ARG A 245 -7.18 13.80 12.46
N MET A 246 -7.75 13.78 11.27
CA MET A 246 -7.64 12.63 10.37
C MET A 246 -6.18 12.37 9.96
N ALA A 247 -5.45 13.43 9.59
CA ALA A 247 -4.02 13.34 9.26
C ALA A 247 -3.19 12.83 10.45
N GLN A 248 -3.46 13.35 11.66
CA GLN A 248 -2.80 12.90 12.88
C GLN A 248 -3.01 11.39 13.11
N VAL A 249 -4.27 10.93 13.06
CA VAL A 249 -4.62 9.52 13.32
C VAL A 249 -4.02 8.59 12.27
N THR A 250 -4.11 8.95 10.98
CA THR A 250 -3.51 8.12 9.92
C THR A 250 -1.99 8.03 10.04
N ASN A 251 -1.30 9.12 10.43
CA ASN A 251 0.13 9.09 10.71
C ASN A 251 0.46 8.23 11.94
N GLU A 252 -0.34 8.28 13.02
CA GLU A 252 -0.21 7.41 14.20
C GLU A 252 -0.36 5.93 13.79
N ASN A 253 -1.34 5.62 12.91
CA ASN A 253 -1.54 4.28 12.38
C ASN A 253 -0.35 3.79 11.54
N VAL A 254 0.21 4.67 10.69
CA VAL A 254 1.41 4.36 9.90
C VAL A 254 2.59 4.03 10.83
N ARG A 255 2.88 4.87 11.84
CA ARG A 255 3.97 4.62 12.79
C ARG A 255 3.78 3.31 13.56
N ARG A 256 2.55 2.99 13.96
CA ARG A 256 2.26 1.73 14.64
C ARG A 256 2.55 0.51 13.76
N VAL A 257 2.31 0.58 12.46
CA VAL A 257 2.52 -0.52 11.52
C VAL A 257 3.97 -0.61 11.06
N PHE A 258 4.59 0.52 10.69
CA PHE A 258 5.91 0.56 10.03
C PHE A 258 7.06 0.95 10.98
N GLY A 259 6.75 1.42 12.20
CA GLY A 259 7.72 1.96 13.12
C GLY A 259 7.89 3.48 12.97
N ASP A 260 8.69 4.07 13.85
CA ASP A 260 9.13 5.47 13.77
C ASP A 260 10.38 5.52 12.88
N GLU A 261 10.23 5.85 11.60
CA GLU A 261 11.35 6.10 10.68
C GLU A 261 11.52 7.58 10.32
#